data_045f6f17c6b0fdb02f63c9b106a5905e
#
_entry.id   045f6f17c6b0fdb02f63c9b106a5905e
#
_cell.length_a   1.000
_cell.length_b   1.000
_cell.length_c   1.000
_cell.angle_alpha   90.00
_cell.angle_beta   90.00
_cell.angle_gamma   90.00
#
_symmetry.space_group_name_H-M   'P 1'
#
loop_
_entity.id
_entity.type
_entity.pdbx_description
1 polymer ?
#
loop_
_entity_poly.entity_id
_entity_poly.type
_entity_poly.pdbx_seq_one_letter_code
_entity_poly.pdbx_strand_id
1 'polypeptide(L)'
;MPGFVVFALVLSLSAMVRCLGFPPSVADAPQPCLAPLQWEGRTVEYDHGTGRNTRAAVSYDAQNQRIRVLEQKTGHTPCKKFFEYIYLFKSGVLFQIEEITKQCAKIALTEAWDPYDIPLNSTYEDQYFIGGPGDMIEVQEWSDRKPARKNEAWVGVYTLKDCYPVQETYTKNSSVTTSTRFFDLQLGISDPGVFDPPSTCQSALTEKMKSDC
;
A
#
# COMPACT_ATOMS: atom_id res chain seq x y z
N MET A 1 -87.81 23.07 -34.29
CA MET A 1 -87.64 22.64 -32.89
C MET A 1 -86.10 22.69 -32.66
N PRO A 2 -85.58 23.63 -31.82
CA PRO A 2 -84.13 23.78 -31.65
C PRO A 2 -83.60 22.89 -30.55
N GLY A 3 -82.49 22.17 -30.84
CA GLY A 3 -81.73 21.39 -29.87
C GLY A 3 -80.71 22.26 -29.12
N PHE A 4 -80.80 22.21 -27.81
CA PHE A 4 -79.82 22.83 -26.93
C PHE A 4 -78.55 22.04 -26.85
N VAL A 5 -77.41 22.64 -27.23
CA VAL A 5 -76.08 22.09 -27.01
C VAL A 5 -75.59 22.65 -25.71
N VAL A 6 -75.38 21.79 -24.71
CA VAL A 6 -74.81 22.12 -23.45
C VAL A 6 -73.28 21.97 -23.56
N PHE A 7 -72.50 23.08 -23.52
CA PHE A 7 -71.07 23.04 -23.41
C PHE A 7 -70.67 22.82 -21.96
N ALA A 8 -70.11 21.66 -21.65
CA ALA A 8 -69.49 21.40 -20.36
C ALA A 8 -68.03 21.92 -20.38
N LEU A 9 -67.80 22.98 -19.65
CA LEU A 9 -66.43 23.50 -19.37
C LEU A 9 -65.74 22.61 -18.38
N VAL A 10 -64.76 21.82 -18.84
CA VAL A 10 -63.89 21.03 -17.96
C VAL A 10 -62.73 21.94 -17.55
N LEU A 11 -62.74 22.47 -16.31
CA LEU A 11 -61.64 23.14 -15.69
C LEU A 11 -60.59 22.09 -15.26
N SER A 12 -59.51 21.95 -16.03
CA SER A 12 -58.35 21.16 -15.63
C SER A 12 -57.50 21.96 -14.65
N LEU A 13 -57.56 21.60 -13.36
CA LEU A 13 -56.62 22.06 -12.32
C LEU A 13 -55.30 21.34 -12.52
N SER A 14 -54.35 21.99 -13.19
CA SER A 14 -52.97 21.53 -13.26
C SER A 14 -52.30 21.80 -11.89
N ALA A 15 -52.26 20.79 -11.04
CA ALA A 15 -51.48 20.80 -9.81
C ALA A 15 -49.98 20.77 -10.21
N MET A 16 -49.33 21.93 -10.15
CA MET A 16 -47.86 22.01 -10.18
C MET A 16 -47.31 21.37 -8.90
N VAL A 17 -46.96 20.12 -8.96
CA VAL A 17 -46.09 19.50 -7.94
C VAL A 17 -44.73 20.11 -8.10
N ARG A 18 -44.36 21.10 -7.28
CA ARG A 18 -42.99 21.55 -7.11
C ARG A 18 -42.23 20.42 -6.41
N CYS A 19 -41.47 19.65 -7.17
CA CYS A 19 -40.41 18.83 -6.62
C CYS A 19 -39.42 19.78 -5.93
N LEU A 20 -39.52 19.87 -4.61
CA LEU A 20 -38.43 20.40 -3.78
C LEU A 20 -37.28 19.39 -3.92
N GLY A 21 -36.44 19.61 -4.92
CA GLY A 21 -35.17 18.92 -5.04
C GLY A 21 -34.33 19.32 -3.81
N PHE A 22 -34.20 18.42 -2.86
CA PHE A 22 -33.11 18.53 -1.89
C PHE A 22 -31.82 18.59 -2.71
N PRO A 23 -30.93 19.56 -2.46
CA PRO A 23 -29.62 19.54 -3.08
C PRO A 23 -29.04 18.15 -2.74
N PRO A 24 -28.42 17.43 -3.71
CA PRO A 24 -27.70 16.21 -3.40
C PRO A 24 -26.73 16.59 -2.28
N SER A 25 -26.78 15.86 -1.15
CA SER A 25 -25.73 15.95 -0.14
C SER A 25 -24.45 15.67 -0.90
N VAL A 26 -23.54 16.63 -0.95
CA VAL A 26 -22.19 16.40 -1.43
C VAL A 26 -21.65 15.36 -0.46
N ALA A 27 -21.69 14.08 -0.86
CA ALA A 27 -20.99 13.04 -0.13
C ALA A 27 -19.55 13.51 -0.08
N ASP A 28 -19.01 13.71 1.12
CA ASP A 28 -17.62 14.10 1.28
C ASP A 28 -16.77 13.10 0.48
N ALA A 29 -15.88 13.63 -0.37
CA ALA A 29 -14.99 12.78 -1.14
C ALA A 29 -14.25 11.82 -0.18
N PRO A 30 -14.08 10.54 -0.53
CA PRO A 30 -13.35 9.61 0.30
C PRO A 30 -12.00 10.22 0.73
N GLN A 31 -11.68 10.10 2.00
CA GLN A 31 -10.42 10.57 2.56
C GLN A 31 -9.51 9.37 2.81
N PRO A 32 -8.20 9.47 2.55
CA PRO A 32 -7.25 8.43 2.90
C PRO A 32 -7.36 8.05 4.38
N CYS A 33 -7.43 6.77 4.68
CA CYS A 33 -7.29 6.29 6.04
C CYS A 33 -5.81 6.36 6.48
N LEU A 34 -5.55 6.23 7.77
CA LEU A 34 -4.20 6.20 8.34
C LEU A 34 -3.78 4.76 8.60
N ALA A 35 -2.71 4.32 7.94
CA ALA A 35 -2.16 3.00 8.16
C ALA A 35 -1.52 2.87 9.55
N PRO A 36 -1.44 1.66 10.12
CA PRO A 36 -0.80 1.43 11.41
C PRO A 36 0.67 1.87 11.39
N LEU A 37 1.08 2.62 12.43
CA LEU A 37 2.44 3.16 12.52
C LEU A 37 3.50 2.11 12.87
N GLN A 38 3.09 0.98 13.44
CA GLN A 38 3.98 -0.13 13.80
C GLN A 38 3.26 -1.46 13.56
N TRP A 39 3.94 -2.36 12.85
CA TRP A 39 3.45 -3.71 12.60
C TRP A 39 4.58 -4.66 12.25
N GLU A 40 4.35 -5.94 12.45
CA GLU A 40 5.17 -7.03 11.94
C GLU A 40 4.33 -7.90 11.02
N GLY A 41 4.96 -8.49 10.00
CA GLY A 41 4.26 -9.32 9.04
C GLY A 41 5.18 -9.95 8.02
N ARG A 42 4.59 -10.40 6.92
CA ARG A 42 5.33 -10.98 5.80
C ARG A 42 4.98 -10.26 4.52
N THR A 43 5.93 -10.24 3.58
CA THR A 43 5.74 -9.67 2.25
C THR A 43 6.18 -10.64 1.17
N VAL A 44 5.58 -10.46 -0.01
CA VAL A 44 6.11 -10.98 -1.26
C VAL A 44 6.26 -9.80 -2.22
N GLU A 45 7.49 -9.48 -2.56
CA GLU A 45 7.81 -8.50 -3.59
C GLU A 45 8.09 -9.21 -4.90
N TYR A 46 7.42 -8.80 -5.95
CA TYR A 46 7.66 -9.25 -7.31
C TYR A 46 8.22 -8.10 -8.15
N ASP A 47 9.46 -8.27 -8.61
CA ASP A 47 10.10 -7.37 -9.57
C ASP A 47 9.74 -7.81 -11.00
N HIS A 48 8.90 -7.03 -11.66
CA HIS A 48 8.42 -7.32 -13.02
C HIS A 48 9.54 -7.22 -14.08
N GLY A 49 10.59 -6.43 -13.81
CA GLY A 49 11.72 -6.26 -14.73
C GLY A 49 12.62 -7.48 -14.79
N THR A 50 12.90 -8.10 -13.65
CA THR A 50 13.78 -9.28 -13.53
C THR A 50 13.02 -10.60 -13.38
N GLY A 51 11.71 -10.54 -13.10
CA GLY A 51 10.91 -11.72 -12.75
C GLY A 51 11.23 -12.30 -11.37
N ARG A 52 12.00 -11.57 -10.56
CA ARG A 52 12.40 -12.01 -9.22
C ARG A 52 11.22 -11.90 -8.25
N ASN A 53 11.09 -12.92 -7.41
CA ASN A 53 10.08 -13.00 -6.36
C ASN A 53 10.79 -13.17 -5.02
N THR A 54 10.72 -12.14 -4.16
CA THR A 54 11.38 -12.11 -2.86
C THR A 54 10.34 -12.21 -1.75
N ARG A 55 10.49 -13.19 -0.87
CA ARG A 55 9.67 -13.34 0.34
C ARG A 55 10.47 -12.87 1.53
N ALA A 56 9.83 -12.10 2.41
CA ALA A 56 10.47 -11.57 3.60
C ALA A 56 9.52 -11.52 4.80
N ALA A 57 10.11 -11.62 6.00
CA ALA A 57 9.50 -11.12 7.22
C ALA A 57 9.88 -9.64 7.37
N VAL A 58 8.93 -8.82 7.78
CA VAL A 58 9.10 -7.36 7.89
C VAL A 58 8.68 -6.90 9.29
N SER A 59 9.51 -6.08 9.91
CA SER A 59 9.15 -5.28 11.08
C SER A 59 9.21 -3.81 10.66
N TYR A 60 8.08 -3.10 10.79
CA TYR A 60 7.89 -1.73 10.34
C TYR A 60 7.61 -0.81 11.51
N ASP A 61 8.38 0.25 11.63
CA ASP A 61 8.25 1.27 12.69
C ASP A 61 8.33 2.68 12.11
N ALA A 62 7.17 3.23 11.73
CA ALA A 62 7.05 4.57 11.18
C ALA A 62 7.39 5.65 12.21
N GLN A 63 7.12 5.43 13.49
CA GLN A 63 7.40 6.41 14.54
C GLN A 63 8.90 6.72 14.62
N ASN A 64 9.72 5.69 14.44
CA ASN A 64 11.17 5.82 14.45
C ASN A 64 11.79 5.84 13.05
N GLN A 65 10.97 5.76 11.97
CA GLN A 65 11.41 5.73 10.58
C GLN A 65 12.45 4.64 10.34
N ARG A 66 12.10 3.40 10.68
CA ARG A 66 12.97 2.24 10.53
C ARG A 66 12.18 1.04 10.03
N ILE A 67 12.85 0.22 9.23
CA ILE A 67 12.29 -1.01 8.67
C ILE A 67 13.35 -2.09 8.78
N ARG A 68 12.94 -3.27 9.23
CA ARG A 68 13.73 -4.48 9.13
C ARG A 68 13.08 -5.42 8.11
N VAL A 69 13.87 -5.93 7.20
CA VAL A 69 13.45 -6.91 6.18
C VAL A 69 14.35 -8.13 6.29
N LEU A 70 13.78 -9.27 6.64
CA LEU A 70 14.50 -10.55 6.69
C LEU A 70 14.03 -11.42 5.52
N GLU A 71 14.87 -11.59 4.49
CA GLU A 71 14.58 -12.47 3.36
C GLU A 71 14.37 -13.91 3.83
N GLN A 72 13.36 -14.56 3.28
CA GLN A 72 13.01 -15.95 3.61
C GLN A 72 13.42 -16.88 2.48
N LYS A 73 14.19 -17.90 2.83
CA LYS A 73 14.49 -18.99 1.89
C LYS A 73 13.26 -19.84 1.64
N THR A 74 12.90 -20.01 0.37
CA THR A 74 11.87 -20.96 -0.06
C THR A 74 12.50 -22.09 -0.83
N GLY A 75 11.88 -23.28 -0.88
CA GLY A 75 12.41 -24.43 -1.60
C GLY A 75 12.61 -24.22 -3.11
N HIS A 76 12.01 -23.17 -3.66
CA HIS A 76 12.08 -22.82 -5.08
C HIS A 76 12.95 -21.59 -5.37
N THR A 77 13.59 -21.01 -4.34
CA THR A 77 14.44 -19.83 -4.52
C THR A 77 15.80 -20.25 -5.05
N PRO A 78 16.24 -19.75 -6.21
CA PRO A 78 17.55 -20.06 -6.77
C PRO A 78 18.71 -19.36 -6.06
N CYS A 79 18.40 -18.39 -5.19
CA CYS A 79 19.40 -17.58 -4.50
C CYS A 79 20.24 -18.41 -3.52
N LYS A 80 21.54 -18.17 -3.52
CA LYS A 80 22.49 -18.78 -2.58
C LYS A 80 22.66 -17.98 -1.30
N LYS A 81 22.43 -16.66 -1.38
CA LYS A 81 22.56 -15.72 -0.26
C LYS A 81 21.20 -15.16 0.11
N PHE A 82 20.98 -15.03 1.40
CA PHE A 82 19.81 -14.43 1.99
C PHE A 82 20.25 -13.33 2.92
N PHE A 83 19.53 -12.22 2.89
CA PHE A 83 19.95 -11.03 3.59
C PHE A 83 18.89 -10.60 4.60
N GLU A 84 19.40 -10.06 5.69
CA GLU A 84 18.67 -9.17 6.58
C GLU A 84 19.09 -7.74 6.27
N TYR A 85 18.08 -6.85 6.15
CA TYR A 85 18.28 -5.43 5.94
C TYR A 85 17.69 -4.67 7.11
N ILE A 86 18.46 -3.77 7.72
CA ILE A 86 18.00 -2.86 8.77
C ILE A 86 18.16 -1.44 8.25
N TYR A 87 17.04 -0.84 7.87
CA TYR A 87 16.96 0.53 7.37
C TYR A 87 16.72 1.48 8.53
N LEU A 88 17.64 2.39 8.77
CA LEU A 88 17.54 3.42 9.80
C LEU A 88 17.53 4.81 9.14
N PHE A 89 16.35 5.25 8.71
CA PHE A 89 16.22 6.46 7.90
C PHE A 89 16.59 7.73 8.65
N LYS A 90 16.29 7.85 9.96
CA LYS A 90 16.71 9.01 10.76
C LYS A 90 18.22 9.20 10.85
N SER A 91 18.97 8.11 10.81
CA SER A 91 20.44 8.14 10.84
C SER A 91 21.07 8.04 9.46
N GLY A 92 20.28 7.81 8.40
CA GLY A 92 20.78 7.66 7.05
C GLY A 92 21.67 6.44 6.84
N VAL A 93 21.35 5.32 7.52
CA VAL A 93 22.17 4.11 7.50
C VAL A 93 21.33 2.89 7.15
N LEU A 94 21.88 2.05 6.28
CA LEU A 94 21.40 0.71 5.97
C LEU A 94 22.45 -0.32 6.40
N PHE A 95 22.05 -1.29 7.20
CA PHE A 95 22.84 -2.50 7.44
C PHE A 95 22.29 -3.62 6.55
N GLN A 96 23.21 -4.30 5.86
CA GLN A 96 22.93 -5.50 5.08
C GLN A 96 23.73 -6.64 5.71
N ILE A 97 23.05 -7.65 6.22
CA ILE A 97 23.66 -8.81 6.88
C ILE A 97 23.39 -10.05 6.01
N GLU A 98 24.41 -10.77 5.65
CA GLU A 98 24.28 -12.07 4.97
C GLU A 98 24.01 -13.13 6.03
N GLU A 99 22.88 -13.85 5.90
CA GLU A 99 22.33 -14.69 6.96
C GLU A 99 23.14 -15.97 7.26
N ILE A 100 23.91 -16.47 6.29
CA ILE A 100 24.71 -17.70 6.46
C ILE A 100 26.06 -17.37 7.10
N THR A 101 26.79 -16.40 6.54
CA THR A 101 28.14 -16.04 6.97
C THR A 101 28.15 -15.01 8.10
N LYS A 102 27.02 -14.34 8.33
CA LYS A 102 26.87 -13.19 9.23
C LYS A 102 27.79 -12.01 8.89
N GLN A 103 28.26 -11.98 7.64
CA GLN A 103 28.98 -10.81 7.14
C GLN A 103 28.04 -9.61 7.07
N CYS A 104 28.53 -8.46 7.53
CA CYS A 104 27.74 -7.24 7.58
C CYS A 104 28.34 -6.16 6.68
N ALA A 105 27.48 -5.41 5.99
CA ALA A 105 27.85 -4.17 5.32
C ALA A 105 27.04 -3.02 5.94
N LYS A 106 27.71 -1.88 6.12
CA LYS A 106 27.10 -0.62 6.57
C LYS A 106 27.17 0.39 5.44
N ILE A 107 26.02 0.81 4.94
CA ILE A 107 25.90 1.58 3.71
C ILE A 107 25.16 2.88 4.02
N ALA A 108 25.51 3.97 3.35
CA ALA A 108 24.74 5.19 3.41
C ALA A 108 23.35 4.96 2.78
N LEU A 109 22.30 5.27 3.52
CA LEU A 109 20.92 5.25 3.05
C LEU A 109 20.58 6.65 2.50
N THR A 110 20.52 6.75 1.19
CA THR A 110 20.24 8.02 0.48
C THR A 110 18.78 8.18 0.11
N GLU A 111 17.99 7.12 0.22
CA GLU A 111 16.56 7.13 -0.04
C GLU A 111 15.85 7.88 1.09
N ALA A 112 14.85 8.69 0.71
CA ALA A 112 14.00 9.36 1.69
C ALA A 112 13.07 8.35 2.36
N TRP A 113 12.63 8.66 3.58
CA TRP A 113 11.58 7.91 4.24
C TRP A 113 10.29 7.99 3.42
N ASP A 114 9.74 6.83 3.08
CA ASP A 114 8.47 6.66 2.40
C ASP A 114 7.62 5.67 3.22
N PRO A 115 6.58 6.13 3.92
CA PRO A 115 5.77 5.27 4.77
C PRO A 115 4.86 4.36 3.96
N TYR A 116 4.56 3.17 4.47
CA TYR A 116 3.46 2.32 3.98
C TYR A 116 2.11 2.93 4.40
N ASP A 117 1.77 4.06 3.80
CA ASP A 117 0.55 4.81 4.08
C ASP A 117 -0.03 5.38 2.78
N ILE A 118 -1.28 5.76 2.80
CA ILE A 118 -1.92 6.39 1.64
C ILE A 118 -1.50 7.86 1.59
N PRO A 119 -0.81 8.32 0.53
CA PRO A 119 -0.45 9.73 0.42
C PRO A 119 -1.68 10.64 0.42
N LEU A 120 -1.66 11.74 1.16
CA LEU A 120 -2.81 12.65 1.37
C LEU A 120 -3.42 13.22 0.09
N ASN A 121 -2.64 13.31 -0.98
CA ASN A 121 -3.07 13.81 -2.29
C ASN A 121 -3.30 12.71 -3.32
N SER A 122 -3.50 11.48 -2.86
CA SER A 122 -3.89 10.34 -3.70
C SER A 122 -5.31 10.50 -4.23
N THR A 123 -5.56 9.83 -5.33
CA THR A 123 -6.89 9.69 -5.93
C THR A 123 -7.52 8.40 -5.43
N TYR A 124 -8.73 8.50 -4.91
CA TYR A 124 -9.55 7.32 -4.63
C TYR A 124 -9.98 6.69 -5.94
N GLU A 125 -9.70 5.39 -6.09
CA GLU A 125 -10.03 4.66 -7.31
C GLU A 125 -11.30 3.82 -7.13
N ASP A 126 -11.35 2.95 -6.11
CA ASP A 126 -12.46 2.05 -5.91
C ASP A 126 -12.48 1.44 -4.49
N GLN A 127 -13.61 0.78 -4.17
CA GLN A 127 -13.81 -0.04 -2.99
C GLN A 127 -14.44 -1.37 -3.43
N TYR A 128 -13.83 -2.46 -3.03
CA TYR A 128 -14.26 -3.80 -3.45
C TYR A 128 -13.91 -4.86 -2.41
N PHE A 129 -14.39 -6.09 -2.65
CA PHE A 129 -14.06 -7.24 -1.80
C PHE A 129 -12.97 -8.10 -2.44
N ILE A 130 -11.97 -8.47 -1.66
CA ILE A 130 -11.01 -9.52 -2.01
C ILE A 130 -11.51 -10.82 -1.39
N GLY A 131 -11.50 -11.92 -2.17
CA GLY A 131 -12.00 -13.22 -1.75
C GLY A 131 -13.36 -13.54 -2.36
N GLY A 132 -14.09 -14.43 -1.69
CA GLY A 132 -15.39 -14.91 -2.16
C GLY A 132 -16.39 -15.10 -1.02
N PRO A 133 -17.59 -15.61 -1.29
CA PRO A 133 -18.62 -15.79 -0.26
C PRO A 133 -18.10 -16.59 0.93
N GLY A 134 -18.17 -15.99 2.13
CA GLY A 134 -17.69 -16.58 3.38
C GLY A 134 -16.27 -16.19 3.79
N ASP A 135 -15.45 -15.72 2.83
CA ASP A 135 -14.06 -15.31 3.04
C ASP A 135 -13.76 -14.00 2.27
N MET A 136 -14.41 -12.92 2.68
CA MET A 136 -14.27 -11.61 2.03
C MET A 136 -13.63 -10.59 2.97
N ILE A 137 -12.69 -9.84 2.43
CA ILE A 137 -12.11 -8.65 3.07
C ILE A 137 -12.44 -7.44 2.21
N GLU A 138 -13.05 -6.43 2.80
CA GLU A 138 -13.34 -5.17 2.11
C GLU A 138 -12.10 -4.29 2.10
N VAL A 139 -11.78 -3.78 0.91
CA VAL A 139 -10.59 -2.97 0.66
C VAL A 139 -10.93 -1.71 -0.11
N GLN A 140 -10.04 -0.73 -0.02
CA GLN A 140 -10.05 0.51 -0.78
C GLN A 140 -8.76 0.62 -1.59
N GLU A 141 -8.89 1.12 -2.82
CA GLU A 141 -7.78 1.32 -3.74
C GLU A 141 -7.53 2.81 -3.98
N TRP A 142 -6.28 3.16 -3.93
CA TRP A 142 -5.79 4.54 -4.09
C TRP A 142 -4.64 4.57 -5.08
N SER A 143 -4.50 5.68 -5.81
CA SER A 143 -3.38 5.89 -6.74
C SER A 143 -2.83 7.31 -6.67
N ASP A 144 -1.65 7.50 -7.21
CA ASP A 144 -1.09 8.84 -7.46
C ASP A 144 -1.53 9.41 -8.82
N ARG A 145 -2.63 8.91 -9.39
CA ARG A 145 -3.17 9.36 -10.66
C ARG A 145 -3.45 10.85 -10.66
N LYS A 146 -2.90 11.52 -11.67
CA LYS A 146 -3.19 12.94 -11.95
C LYS A 146 -3.88 13.03 -13.30
N PRO A 147 -4.79 14.01 -13.53
CA PRO A 147 -5.52 14.14 -14.81
C PRO A 147 -4.62 14.22 -16.05
N ALA A 148 -3.39 14.73 -15.90
CA ALA A 148 -2.41 14.84 -16.98
C ALA A 148 -1.51 13.62 -17.15
N ARG A 149 -1.55 12.64 -16.25
CA ARG A 149 -0.74 11.42 -16.32
C ARG A 149 -1.47 10.33 -17.10
N LYS A 150 -0.74 9.62 -17.96
CA LYS A 150 -1.25 8.43 -18.64
C LYS A 150 -1.15 7.19 -17.77
N ASN A 151 -0.13 7.11 -16.91
CA ASN A 151 0.15 5.98 -16.03
C ASN A 151 0.39 6.48 -14.61
N GLU A 152 -0.01 5.69 -13.64
CA GLU A 152 0.30 5.86 -12.22
C GLU A 152 1.73 5.40 -11.95
N ALA A 153 2.42 6.10 -11.02
CA ALA A 153 3.69 5.64 -10.48
C ALA A 153 3.49 4.78 -9.22
N TRP A 154 2.35 4.93 -8.54
CA TRP A 154 1.98 4.19 -7.35
C TRP A 154 0.49 3.83 -7.34
N VAL A 155 0.17 2.61 -6.94
CA VAL A 155 -1.18 2.14 -6.62
C VAL A 155 -1.10 1.34 -5.33
N GLY A 156 -1.95 1.65 -4.36
CA GLY A 156 -2.02 0.98 -3.07
C GLY A 156 -3.42 0.46 -2.77
N VAL A 157 -3.49 -0.73 -2.21
CA VAL A 157 -4.71 -1.37 -1.74
C VAL A 157 -4.60 -1.55 -0.23
N TYR A 158 -5.60 -1.08 0.50
CA TYR A 158 -5.64 -1.10 1.97
C TYR A 158 -6.98 -1.65 2.46
N THR A 159 -6.98 -2.32 3.61
CA THR A 159 -8.25 -2.74 4.22
C THR A 159 -9.09 -1.53 4.59
N LEU A 160 -10.41 -1.61 4.36
CA LEU A 160 -11.31 -0.49 4.62
C LEU A 160 -11.40 -0.17 6.13
N LYS A 161 -11.47 -1.21 6.97
CA LYS A 161 -11.73 -1.04 8.40
C LYS A 161 -10.53 -0.51 9.18
N ASP A 162 -9.37 -1.13 9.02
CA ASP A 162 -8.21 -0.89 9.89
C ASP A 162 -7.00 -0.33 9.12
N CYS A 163 -7.18 -0.02 7.83
CA CYS A 163 -6.16 0.58 6.96
C CYS A 163 -4.84 -0.20 6.87
N TYR A 164 -4.90 -1.53 6.94
CA TYR A 164 -3.71 -2.35 6.72
C TYR A 164 -3.34 -2.38 5.24
N PRO A 165 -2.07 -2.25 4.88
CA PRO A 165 -1.64 -2.46 3.52
C PRO A 165 -1.88 -3.92 3.09
N VAL A 166 -2.46 -4.10 1.91
CA VAL A 166 -2.74 -5.40 1.29
C VAL A 166 -1.83 -5.61 0.10
N GLN A 167 -1.69 -4.59 -0.73
CA GLN A 167 -0.83 -4.61 -1.90
C GLN A 167 -0.39 -3.20 -2.26
N GLU A 168 0.85 -3.08 -2.72
CA GLU A 168 1.36 -1.88 -3.39
C GLU A 168 2.02 -2.24 -4.71
N THR A 169 1.81 -1.39 -5.71
CA THR A 169 2.53 -1.46 -6.98
C THR A 169 3.24 -0.13 -7.20
N TYR A 170 4.54 -0.21 -7.44
CA TYR A 170 5.40 0.95 -7.61
C TYR A 170 6.10 0.92 -8.96
N THR A 171 6.00 2.00 -9.72
CA THR A 171 6.68 2.13 -11.02
C THR A 171 7.68 3.28 -10.94
N LYS A 172 8.97 2.96 -10.77
CA LYS A 172 10.06 3.97 -10.67
C LYS A 172 10.36 4.63 -12.00
N ASN A 173 10.31 3.86 -13.07
CA ASN A 173 10.46 4.33 -14.45
C ASN A 173 9.76 3.34 -15.39
N SER A 174 9.75 3.58 -16.68
CA SER A 174 9.05 2.71 -17.65
C SER A 174 9.54 1.26 -17.71
N SER A 175 10.61 0.92 -17.02
CA SER A 175 11.23 -0.42 -17.05
C SER A 175 11.31 -1.12 -15.70
N VAL A 176 11.04 -0.41 -14.60
CA VAL A 176 11.14 -0.96 -13.24
C VAL A 176 9.80 -0.81 -12.53
N THR A 177 9.12 -1.93 -12.39
CA THR A 177 7.86 -2.00 -11.65
C THR A 177 7.97 -3.11 -10.63
N THR A 178 7.63 -2.81 -9.39
CA THR A 178 7.55 -3.78 -8.31
C THR A 178 6.13 -3.87 -7.78
N SER A 179 5.70 -5.08 -7.42
CA SER A 179 4.44 -5.29 -6.71
C SER A 179 4.71 -6.02 -5.42
N THR A 180 4.31 -5.41 -4.32
CA THR A 180 4.45 -5.97 -2.96
C THR A 180 3.09 -6.36 -2.42
N ARG A 181 2.96 -7.58 -1.94
CA ARG A 181 1.79 -8.06 -1.21
C ARG A 181 2.14 -8.24 0.24
N PHE A 182 1.25 -7.84 1.12
CA PHE A 182 1.38 -7.89 2.57
C PHE A 182 0.43 -8.94 3.14
N PHE A 183 0.88 -9.70 4.12
CA PHE A 183 0.05 -10.72 4.76
C PHE A 183 0.56 -11.07 6.16
N ASP A 184 -0.30 -11.67 6.97
CA ASP A 184 -0.04 -12.00 8.38
C ASP A 184 0.38 -10.80 9.22
N LEU A 185 -0.20 -9.63 8.99
CA LEU A 185 0.14 -8.41 9.71
C LEU A 185 -0.39 -8.46 11.15
N GLN A 186 0.47 -8.09 12.08
CA GLN A 186 0.18 -7.96 13.50
C GLN A 186 0.60 -6.57 13.97
N LEU A 187 -0.22 -5.92 14.78
CA LEU A 187 0.06 -4.61 15.33
C LEU A 187 1.24 -4.64 16.31
N GLY A 188 2.03 -3.58 16.25
CA GLY A 188 3.17 -3.38 17.14
C GLY A 188 4.43 -4.13 16.72
N ILE A 189 5.46 -3.96 17.52
CA ILE A 189 6.77 -4.62 17.37
C ILE A 189 6.97 -5.49 18.60
N SER A 190 7.10 -6.81 18.40
CA SER A 190 7.22 -7.77 19.48
C SER A 190 8.57 -7.67 20.21
N ASP A 191 9.64 -7.41 19.47
CA ASP A 191 10.98 -7.18 19.99
C ASP A 191 11.60 -5.93 19.34
N PRO A 192 11.64 -4.79 20.02
CA PRO A 192 12.29 -3.58 19.49
C PRO A 192 13.78 -3.74 19.18
N GLY A 193 14.46 -4.74 19.76
CA GLY A 193 15.86 -5.05 19.49
C GLY A 193 16.13 -5.59 18.08
N VAL A 194 15.10 -5.96 17.31
CA VAL A 194 15.25 -6.40 15.91
C VAL A 194 15.84 -5.32 14.99
N PHE A 195 15.81 -4.07 15.41
CA PHE A 195 16.41 -2.96 14.67
C PHE A 195 17.86 -2.64 15.11
N ASP A 196 18.38 -3.31 16.12
CA ASP A 196 19.74 -3.13 16.57
C ASP A 196 20.67 -4.02 15.73
N PRO A 197 21.68 -3.42 15.03
CA PRO A 197 22.56 -4.22 14.20
C PRO A 197 23.39 -5.17 15.08
N PRO A 198 23.61 -6.43 14.65
CA PRO A 198 24.38 -7.41 15.39
C PRO A 198 25.84 -6.97 15.57
N SER A 199 26.53 -7.56 16.55
CA SER A 199 27.93 -7.23 16.86
C SER A 199 28.90 -7.44 15.68
N THR A 200 28.56 -8.31 14.74
CA THR A 200 29.31 -8.51 13.49
C THR A 200 29.38 -7.25 12.63
N CYS A 201 28.44 -6.30 12.81
CA CYS A 201 28.45 -5.02 12.12
C CYS A 201 29.47 -4.00 12.68
N GLN A 202 30.19 -4.32 13.73
CA GLN A 202 31.31 -3.48 14.22
C GLN A 202 32.47 -3.42 13.21
N SER A 203 32.67 -4.49 12.41
CA SER A 203 33.65 -4.58 11.34
C SER A 203 32.98 -4.61 9.95
N ALA A 204 31.92 -3.83 9.79
CA ALA A 204 31.11 -3.86 8.59
C ALA A 204 31.89 -3.38 7.34
N LEU A 205 31.58 -3.99 6.21
CA LEU A 205 32.00 -3.54 4.90
C LEU A 205 31.35 -2.18 4.56
N THR A 206 32.04 -1.39 3.75
CA THR A 206 31.50 -0.07 3.29
C THR A 206 30.76 -0.16 1.97
N GLU A 207 30.75 -1.31 1.33
CA GLU A 207 30.09 -1.55 0.05
C GLU A 207 28.99 -2.60 0.16
N LYS A 208 27.93 -2.40 -0.62
CA LYS A 208 26.81 -3.33 -0.68
C LYS A 208 27.25 -4.69 -1.20
N MET A 209 26.90 -5.74 -0.46
CA MET A 209 27.13 -7.11 -0.90
C MET A 209 26.20 -7.44 -2.08
N LYS A 210 26.76 -8.13 -3.07
CA LYS A 210 25.96 -8.59 -4.22
C LYS A 210 25.16 -9.83 -3.86
N SER A 211 23.91 -9.88 -4.30
CA SER A 211 23.10 -11.09 -4.30
C SER A 211 23.55 -12.01 -5.44
N ASP A 212 23.61 -13.31 -5.17
CA ASP A 212 23.92 -14.34 -6.19
C ASP A 212 22.64 -14.82 -6.91
N CYS A 213 21.57 -14.02 -6.86
CA CYS A 213 20.32 -14.31 -7.58
C CYS A 213 20.32 -13.78 -9.02
#